data_69b817db7c9978cded2e754da8bd2bcd
#
_entry.id   69b817db7c9978cded2e754da8bd2bcd
#
_cell.length_a   1.000
_cell.length_b   1.000
_cell.length_c   1.000
_cell.angle_alpha   90.00
_cell.angle_beta   90.00
_cell.angle_gamma   90.00
#
_symmetry.space_group_name_H-M   'P 1'
#
loop_
_entity.id
_entity.type
_entity.pdbx_description
1 polymer ?
#
loop_
_entity_poly.entity_id
_entity_poly.type
_entity_poly.pdbx_seq_one_letter_code
_entity_poly.pdbx_strand_id
1 'polypeptide(L)'
;MTTAIYIVTCVFVFVFGSVIGSFLNVVIYRTPLKQSIITEPSHCFSCGNRLKWYDMFPIFSWIILRGKCRFCGSKISPRYMIMEAVCAVSYLGAYLVYGFSWEFAVACVLFAVLIVLSGIDIDHFEIPYWCSITVGVLGIASFFIPWGPEMLAPWYERLISLGVVAVMFFILVLVGGMGGGDLQLMLGASLLLGYRVFPALFAGIVLGAIYGIVKKFRDKKAEQEVTEQIRQIVTDWYQQQLDSDVGYVKEGCSDVIVGSISGGTTDIEWEFLDEDAWKGLPDKSALSRAVREQITTEREGTFRIRIKEVLIEKVKYSRRMVFGPFLAIGIAYAFLFGSQVINWYVSLMFPG
;
A
#
# COMPACT_ATOMS: atom_id res chain seq x y z
N MET A 1 37.78 9.07 -15.72
CA MET A 1 37.08 7.82 -16.03
C MET A 1 36.57 7.90 -17.46
N THR A 2 36.90 6.94 -18.33
CA THR A 2 36.44 6.99 -19.72
C THR A 2 34.93 6.80 -19.74
N THR A 3 34.21 7.46 -20.67
CA THR A 3 32.73 7.38 -20.79
C THR A 3 32.25 5.93 -20.86
N ALA A 4 33.01 5.04 -21.48
CA ALA A 4 32.68 3.62 -21.55
C ALA A 4 32.66 2.94 -20.17
N ILE A 5 33.64 3.20 -19.31
CA ILE A 5 33.69 2.65 -17.95
C ILE A 5 32.50 3.16 -17.12
N TYR A 6 32.16 4.44 -17.26
CA TYR A 6 31.01 5.03 -16.56
C TYR A 6 29.68 4.34 -16.95
N ILE A 7 29.44 4.13 -18.26
CA ILE A 7 28.25 3.44 -18.75
C ILE A 7 28.19 2.00 -18.23
N VAL A 8 29.31 1.26 -18.31
CA VAL A 8 29.38 -0.12 -17.80
C VAL A 8 29.06 -0.18 -16.31
N THR A 9 29.57 0.77 -15.53
CA THR A 9 29.29 0.85 -14.09
C THR A 9 27.82 1.15 -13.81
N CYS A 10 27.21 2.08 -14.54
CA CYS A 10 25.77 2.35 -14.42
C CYS A 10 24.91 1.10 -14.71
N VAL A 11 25.24 0.37 -15.79
CA VAL A 11 24.56 -0.89 -16.13
C VAL A 11 24.76 -1.93 -15.03
N PHE A 12 25.97 -2.07 -14.49
CA PHE A 12 26.27 -2.98 -13.39
C PHE A 12 25.44 -2.66 -12.15
N VAL A 13 25.39 -1.39 -11.72
CA VAL A 13 24.61 -0.95 -10.55
C VAL A 13 23.11 -1.18 -10.77
N PHE A 14 22.59 -0.91 -11.96
CA PHE A 14 21.20 -1.18 -12.32
C PHE A 14 20.88 -2.68 -12.22
N VAL A 15 21.69 -3.54 -12.81
CA VAL A 15 21.51 -5.00 -12.75
C VAL A 15 21.62 -5.49 -11.31
N PHE A 16 22.61 -5.01 -10.56
CA PHE A 16 22.77 -5.36 -9.14
C PHE A 16 21.51 -4.96 -8.33
N GLY A 17 21.03 -3.73 -8.51
CA GLY A 17 19.79 -3.26 -7.87
C GLY A 17 18.57 -4.12 -8.24
N SER A 18 18.45 -4.56 -9.51
CA SER A 18 17.36 -5.45 -9.93
C SER A 18 17.42 -6.82 -9.27
N VAL A 19 18.61 -7.40 -9.09
CA VAL A 19 18.83 -8.67 -8.38
C VAL A 19 18.43 -8.55 -6.91
N ILE A 20 18.86 -7.46 -6.25
CA ILE A 20 18.42 -7.18 -4.87
C ILE A 20 16.90 -7.02 -4.83
N GLY A 21 16.30 -6.28 -5.76
CA GLY A 21 14.83 -6.10 -5.85
C GLY A 21 14.07 -7.43 -5.98
N SER A 22 14.60 -8.38 -6.73
CA SER A 22 14.02 -9.72 -6.85
C SER A 22 14.06 -10.47 -5.51
N PHE A 23 15.15 -10.37 -4.76
CA PHE A 23 15.24 -10.90 -3.40
C PHE A 23 14.27 -10.18 -2.43
N LEU A 24 14.15 -8.86 -2.53
CA LEU A 24 13.22 -8.10 -1.69
C LEU A 24 11.76 -8.52 -1.89
N ASN A 25 11.36 -8.93 -3.09
CA ASN A 25 10.02 -9.49 -3.34
C ASN A 25 9.77 -10.75 -2.48
N VAL A 26 10.78 -11.61 -2.30
CA VAL A 26 10.69 -12.79 -1.42
C VAL A 26 10.53 -12.35 0.04
N VAL A 27 11.29 -11.34 0.48
CA VAL A 27 11.20 -10.79 1.85
C VAL A 27 9.80 -10.21 2.10
N ILE A 28 9.28 -9.38 1.17
CA ILE A 28 7.94 -8.76 1.27
C ILE A 28 6.86 -9.82 1.43
N TYR A 29 6.92 -10.88 0.63
CA TYR A 29 5.89 -11.92 0.66
C TYR A 29 5.98 -12.83 1.90
N ARG A 30 7.19 -13.28 2.26
CA ARG A 30 7.38 -14.31 3.30
C ARG A 30 7.40 -13.79 4.72
N THR A 31 7.88 -12.55 4.94
CA THR A 31 8.00 -11.99 6.29
C THR A 31 6.65 -11.94 7.03
N PRO A 32 5.55 -11.43 6.45
CA PRO A 32 4.26 -11.41 7.13
C PRO A 32 3.69 -12.81 7.40
N LEU A 33 4.00 -13.76 6.51
CA LEU A 33 3.57 -15.17 6.63
C LEU A 33 4.46 -16.00 7.57
N LYS A 34 5.52 -15.40 8.14
CA LYS A 34 6.51 -16.08 8.99
C LYS A 34 7.18 -17.28 8.31
N GLN A 35 7.27 -17.27 6.98
CA GLN A 35 7.92 -18.31 6.18
C GLN A 35 9.43 -18.08 6.08
N SER A 36 10.19 -19.16 5.90
CA SER A 36 11.64 -19.07 5.74
C SER A 36 12.02 -18.36 4.44
N ILE A 37 12.89 -17.34 4.56
CA ILE A 37 13.42 -16.61 3.41
C ILE A 37 14.52 -17.41 2.69
N ILE A 38 15.20 -18.32 3.40
CA ILE A 38 16.43 -18.99 2.93
C ILE A 38 16.15 -20.39 2.42
N THR A 39 15.34 -21.19 3.14
CA THR A 39 15.24 -22.63 2.92
C THR A 39 14.26 -23.03 1.81
N GLU A 40 13.26 -22.21 1.53
CA GLU A 40 12.24 -22.53 0.55
C GLU A 40 12.60 -22.00 -0.84
N PRO A 41 12.66 -22.85 -1.88
CA PRO A 41 12.90 -22.39 -3.24
C PRO A 41 11.69 -21.62 -3.79
N SER A 42 11.95 -20.69 -4.72
CA SER A 42 10.89 -19.99 -5.44
C SER A 42 10.15 -20.95 -6.36
N HIS A 43 8.82 -20.90 -6.34
CA HIS A 43 7.94 -21.78 -7.12
C HIS A 43 6.74 -21.01 -7.69
N CYS A 44 6.10 -21.54 -8.69
CA CYS A 44 4.86 -20.97 -9.23
C CYS A 44 3.69 -21.28 -8.29
N PHE A 45 2.94 -20.26 -7.88
CA PHE A 45 1.78 -20.43 -6.98
C PHE A 45 0.65 -21.29 -7.58
N SER A 46 0.52 -21.33 -8.91
CA SER A 46 -0.56 -22.05 -9.57
C SER A 46 -0.24 -23.53 -9.82
N CYS A 47 1.00 -23.87 -10.18
CA CYS A 47 1.37 -25.25 -10.51
C CYS A 47 2.39 -25.89 -9.56
N GLY A 48 2.91 -25.17 -8.58
CA GLY A 48 3.90 -25.67 -7.62
C GLY A 48 5.32 -25.92 -8.20
N ASN A 49 5.50 -25.81 -9.53
CA ASN A 49 6.79 -26.05 -10.16
C ASN A 49 7.84 -25.05 -9.68
N ARG A 50 9.03 -25.59 -9.31
CA ARG A 50 10.18 -24.79 -8.91
C ARG A 50 10.68 -23.95 -10.07
N LEU A 51 10.92 -22.67 -9.82
CA LEU A 51 11.49 -21.75 -10.81
C LEU A 51 12.97 -22.06 -11.02
N LYS A 52 13.41 -22.04 -12.28
CA LYS A 52 14.81 -22.20 -12.66
C LYS A 52 15.52 -20.85 -12.56
N TRP A 53 16.85 -20.85 -12.43
CA TRP A 53 17.65 -19.63 -12.26
C TRP A 53 17.42 -18.61 -13.39
N TYR A 54 17.21 -19.04 -14.64
CA TYR A 54 16.94 -18.19 -15.78
C TYR A 54 15.50 -17.62 -15.79
N ASP A 55 14.56 -18.26 -15.09
CA ASP A 55 13.20 -17.74 -14.90
C ASP A 55 13.14 -16.67 -13.79
N MET A 56 14.19 -16.60 -12.97
CA MET A 56 14.36 -15.60 -11.90
C MET A 56 15.22 -14.41 -12.31
N PHE A 57 15.64 -14.30 -13.58
CA PHE A 57 16.41 -13.16 -14.04
C PHE A 57 15.55 -11.88 -13.98
N PRO A 58 15.91 -10.90 -13.14
CA PRO A 58 15.01 -9.81 -12.80
C PRO A 58 14.61 -8.99 -14.03
N ILE A 59 13.36 -8.52 -14.05
CA ILE A 59 12.75 -7.71 -15.12
C ILE A 59 12.67 -8.47 -16.45
N PHE A 60 13.79 -8.99 -16.94
CA PHE A 60 13.90 -9.61 -18.29
C PHE A 60 13.10 -10.91 -18.40
N SER A 61 13.13 -11.77 -17.38
CA SER A 61 12.37 -13.03 -17.42
C SER A 61 10.86 -12.76 -17.53
N TRP A 62 10.36 -11.76 -16.81
CA TRP A 62 8.96 -11.36 -16.87
C TRP A 62 8.57 -10.82 -18.25
N ILE A 63 9.42 -9.99 -18.87
CA ILE A 63 9.20 -9.44 -20.22
C ILE A 63 9.22 -10.56 -21.26
N ILE A 64 10.24 -11.43 -21.23
CA ILE A 64 10.40 -12.54 -22.19
C ILE A 64 9.23 -13.52 -22.10
N LEU A 65 8.78 -13.85 -20.88
CA LEU A 65 7.65 -14.74 -20.62
C LEU A 65 6.30 -14.04 -20.75
N ARG A 66 6.27 -12.75 -21.08
CA ARG A 66 5.06 -11.92 -21.21
C ARG A 66 4.18 -12.01 -19.96
N GLY A 67 4.78 -12.02 -18.79
CA GLY A 67 4.08 -12.12 -17.50
C GLY A 67 3.34 -13.43 -17.28
N LYS A 68 3.83 -14.56 -17.82
CA LYS A 68 3.21 -15.88 -17.69
C LYS A 68 4.22 -16.91 -17.19
N CYS A 69 3.72 -17.88 -16.44
CA CYS A 69 4.55 -19.03 -16.02
C CYS A 69 4.94 -19.87 -17.25
N ARG A 70 6.21 -20.26 -17.34
CA ARG A 70 6.74 -21.12 -18.41
C ARG A 70 6.06 -22.48 -18.51
N PHE A 71 5.64 -23.04 -17.37
CA PHE A 71 5.11 -24.41 -17.28
C PHE A 71 3.59 -24.47 -17.47
N CYS A 72 2.83 -23.63 -16.78
CA CYS A 72 1.37 -23.70 -16.78
C CYS A 72 0.67 -22.51 -17.48
N GLY A 73 1.42 -21.49 -17.94
CA GLY A 73 0.85 -20.33 -18.59
C GLY A 73 0.07 -19.37 -17.67
N SER A 74 -0.04 -19.64 -16.38
CA SER A 74 -0.74 -18.75 -15.44
C SER A 74 -0.10 -17.36 -15.38
N LYS A 75 -0.90 -16.33 -15.20
CA LYS A 75 -0.44 -14.93 -15.14
C LYS A 75 0.40 -14.68 -13.89
N ILE A 76 1.56 -14.03 -14.06
CA ILE A 76 2.43 -13.54 -13.01
C ILE A 76 2.18 -12.04 -12.84
N SER A 77 1.91 -11.61 -11.61
CA SER A 77 1.64 -10.19 -11.32
C SER A 77 2.80 -9.29 -11.79
N PRO A 78 2.51 -8.17 -12.49
CA PRO A 78 3.52 -7.20 -12.89
C PRO A 78 4.21 -6.52 -11.70
N ARG A 79 3.62 -6.61 -10.51
CA ARG A 79 4.18 -6.07 -9.27
C ARG A 79 5.61 -6.54 -9.02
N TYR A 80 5.92 -7.81 -9.29
CA TYR A 80 7.27 -8.34 -9.11
C TYR A 80 8.29 -7.57 -9.95
N MET A 81 8.01 -7.41 -11.25
CA MET A 81 8.86 -6.65 -12.16
C MET A 81 8.97 -5.17 -11.74
N ILE A 82 7.86 -4.57 -11.28
CA ILE A 82 7.84 -3.16 -10.84
C ILE A 82 8.75 -2.96 -9.63
N MET A 83 8.68 -3.84 -8.62
CA MET A 83 9.53 -3.74 -7.43
C MET A 83 11.03 -3.92 -7.77
N GLU A 84 11.34 -4.84 -8.69
CA GLU A 84 12.70 -5.03 -9.21
C GLU A 84 13.21 -3.76 -9.92
N ALA A 85 12.37 -3.16 -10.77
CA ALA A 85 12.71 -1.93 -11.48
C ALA A 85 12.87 -0.73 -10.52
N VAL A 86 11.99 -0.59 -9.53
CA VAL A 86 12.08 0.47 -8.50
C VAL A 86 13.40 0.35 -7.74
N CYS A 87 13.78 -0.86 -7.32
CA CYS A 87 15.06 -1.07 -6.63
C CYS A 87 16.25 -0.74 -7.54
N ALA A 88 16.23 -1.20 -8.80
CA ALA A 88 17.29 -0.92 -9.77
C ALA A 88 17.46 0.58 -10.03
N VAL A 89 16.36 1.31 -10.24
CA VAL A 89 16.35 2.76 -10.46
C VAL A 89 16.81 3.51 -9.21
N SER A 90 16.40 3.09 -8.02
CA SER A 90 16.82 3.71 -6.76
C SER A 90 18.32 3.56 -6.52
N TYR A 91 18.89 2.38 -6.79
CA TYR A 91 20.31 2.14 -6.66
C TYR A 91 21.12 2.92 -7.70
N LEU A 92 20.65 2.94 -8.95
CA LEU A 92 21.26 3.76 -9.98
C LEU A 92 21.22 5.25 -9.63
N GLY A 93 20.07 5.74 -9.14
CA GLY A 93 19.93 7.13 -8.69
C GLY A 93 20.92 7.48 -7.57
N ALA A 94 21.05 6.59 -6.57
CA ALA A 94 22.05 6.77 -5.51
C ALA A 94 23.48 6.80 -6.05
N TYR A 95 23.81 5.93 -7.01
CA TYR A 95 25.12 5.93 -7.65
C TYR A 95 25.39 7.21 -8.46
N LEU A 96 24.40 7.71 -9.17
CA LEU A 96 24.54 8.94 -9.96
C LEU A 96 24.78 10.18 -9.07
N VAL A 97 24.22 10.17 -7.84
CA VAL A 97 24.38 11.28 -6.88
C VAL A 97 25.70 11.17 -6.11
N TYR A 98 26.04 9.98 -5.61
CA TYR A 98 27.11 9.79 -4.64
C TYR A 98 28.34 9.07 -5.20
N GLY A 99 28.24 8.46 -6.41
CA GLY A 99 29.30 7.55 -6.89
C GLY A 99 29.45 6.33 -5.98
N PHE A 100 30.62 5.72 -5.96
CA PHE A 100 31.00 4.69 -4.99
C PHE A 100 31.54 5.34 -3.72
N SER A 101 30.68 5.54 -2.76
CA SER A 101 30.98 6.19 -1.48
C SER A 101 30.26 5.49 -0.33
N TRP A 102 30.47 5.92 0.90
CA TRP A 102 29.74 5.42 2.06
C TRP A 102 28.27 5.82 2.00
N GLU A 103 27.97 7.00 1.46
CA GLU A 103 26.61 7.48 1.22
C GLU A 103 25.84 6.55 0.30
N PHE A 104 26.48 6.07 -0.77
CA PHE A 104 25.89 5.09 -1.68
C PHE A 104 25.60 3.77 -0.96
N ALA A 105 26.52 3.28 -0.13
CA ALA A 105 26.30 2.04 0.62
C ALA A 105 25.10 2.17 1.59
N VAL A 106 25.02 3.28 2.31
CA VAL A 106 23.89 3.57 3.20
C VAL A 106 22.59 3.73 2.41
N ALA A 107 22.61 4.42 1.26
CA ALA A 107 21.46 4.56 0.37
C ALA A 107 20.94 3.21 -0.09
N CYS A 108 21.80 2.29 -0.48
CA CYS A 108 21.41 0.94 -0.91
C CYS A 108 20.66 0.19 0.20
N VAL A 109 21.15 0.22 1.43
CA VAL A 109 20.48 -0.43 2.57
C VAL A 109 19.17 0.30 2.90
N LEU A 110 19.19 1.62 2.95
CA LEU A 110 18.00 2.43 3.22
C LEU A 110 16.91 2.15 2.21
N PHE A 111 17.20 2.21 0.91
CA PHE A 111 16.21 2.00 -0.14
C PHE A 111 15.67 0.57 -0.15
N ALA A 112 16.51 -0.44 0.11
CA ALA A 112 16.04 -1.81 0.28
C ALA A 112 15.00 -1.92 1.41
N VAL A 113 15.28 -1.34 2.56
CA VAL A 113 14.36 -1.35 3.72
C VAL A 113 13.08 -0.56 3.40
N LEU A 114 13.19 0.62 2.77
CA LEU A 114 12.03 1.43 2.38
C LEU A 114 11.12 0.71 1.35
N ILE A 115 11.70 -0.03 0.41
CA ILE A 115 10.96 -0.86 -0.55
C ILE A 115 10.23 -1.99 0.16
N VAL A 116 10.90 -2.70 1.07
CA VAL A 116 10.27 -3.80 1.84
C VAL A 116 9.13 -3.29 2.70
N LEU A 117 9.35 -2.24 3.48
CA LEU A 117 8.31 -1.68 4.33
C LEU A 117 7.10 -1.21 3.50
N SER A 118 7.37 -0.55 2.35
CA SER A 118 6.30 -0.09 1.46
C SER A 118 5.50 -1.26 0.88
N GLY A 119 6.18 -2.34 0.49
CA GLY A 119 5.54 -3.54 -0.04
C GLY A 119 4.66 -4.23 1.01
N ILE A 120 5.13 -4.35 2.24
CA ILE A 120 4.37 -4.98 3.34
C ILE A 120 3.21 -4.08 3.78
N ASP A 121 3.43 -2.77 3.89
CA ASP A 121 2.38 -1.83 4.28
C ASP A 121 1.24 -1.78 3.26
N ILE A 122 1.53 -1.85 1.95
CA ILE A 122 0.50 -1.95 0.90
C ILE A 122 -0.39 -3.19 1.06
N ASP A 123 0.19 -4.32 1.49
CA ASP A 123 -0.54 -5.59 1.58
C ASP A 123 -1.23 -5.79 2.93
N HIS A 124 -0.57 -5.39 4.02
CA HIS A 124 -0.97 -5.74 5.39
C HIS A 124 -1.34 -4.53 6.25
N PHE A 125 -1.12 -3.29 5.77
CA PHE A 125 -1.34 -2.05 6.54
C PHE A 125 -0.53 -2.00 7.84
N GLU A 126 0.66 -2.59 7.82
CA GLU A 126 1.56 -2.66 8.97
C GLU A 126 3.00 -2.38 8.54
N ILE A 127 3.71 -1.58 9.33
CA ILE A 127 5.15 -1.34 9.16
C ILE A 127 5.90 -2.30 10.10
N PRO A 128 6.70 -3.24 9.54
CA PRO A 128 7.48 -4.16 10.39
C PRO A 128 8.49 -3.41 11.26
N TYR A 129 8.51 -3.71 12.55
CA TYR A 129 9.41 -3.06 13.51
C TYR A 129 10.89 -3.12 13.11
N TRP A 130 11.33 -4.24 12.56
CA TRP A 130 12.72 -4.39 12.14
C TRP A 130 13.12 -3.42 11.03
N CYS A 131 12.19 -3.01 10.14
CA CYS A 131 12.43 -1.99 9.13
C CYS A 131 12.74 -0.63 9.80
N SER A 132 11.90 -0.21 10.73
CA SER A 132 12.09 1.05 11.47
C SER A 132 13.37 1.02 12.32
N ILE A 133 13.65 -0.11 12.97
CA ILE A 133 14.89 -0.32 13.72
C ILE A 133 16.11 -0.20 12.80
N THR A 134 16.07 -0.80 11.61
CA THR A 134 17.19 -0.73 10.66
C THR A 134 17.46 0.72 10.23
N VAL A 135 16.41 1.50 9.95
CA VAL A 135 16.57 2.94 9.64
C VAL A 135 17.17 3.70 10.84
N GLY A 136 16.73 3.39 12.06
CA GLY A 136 17.29 3.95 13.28
C GLY A 136 18.78 3.60 13.48
N VAL A 137 19.16 2.34 13.24
CA VAL A 137 20.56 1.87 13.28
C VAL A 137 21.40 2.59 12.25
N LEU A 138 20.91 2.76 11.01
CA LEU A 138 21.57 3.56 10.00
C LEU A 138 21.74 5.02 10.46
N GLY A 139 20.72 5.59 11.11
CA GLY A 139 20.79 6.91 11.72
C GLY A 139 21.91 7.03 12.78
N ILE A 140 22.01 6.06 13.68
CA ILE A 140 23.08 6.02 14.70
C ILE A 140 24.44 5.76 14.05
N ALA A 141 24.55 4.77 13.15
CA ALA A 141 25.78 4.47 12.45
C ALA A 141 26.33 5.67 11.66
N SER A 142 25.43 6.52 11.19
CA SER A 142 25.78 7.73 10.45
C SER A 142 26.60 8.75 11.25
N PHE A 143 26.64 8.67 12.57
CA PHE A 143 27.53 9.50 13.41
C PHE A 143 29.01 9.07 13.32
N PHE A 144 29.25 7.81 12.93
CA PHE A 144 30.59 7.22 12.86
C PHE A 144 31.13 7.07 11.44
N ILE A 145 30.28 7.29 10.44
CA ILE A 145 30.66 7.19 9.03
C ILE A 145 31.28 8.52 8.57
N PRO A 146 32.39 8.52 7.85
CA PRO A 146 32.97 9.72 7.27
C PRO A 146 32.14 10.15 6.04
N TRP A 147 31.17 11.02 6.28
CA TRP A 147 30.32 11.59 5.24
C TRP A 147 31.01 12.70 4.47
N GLY A 148 30.65 12.88 3.19
CA GLY A 148 30.99 14.07 2.45
C GLY A 148 30.42 15.34 3.08
N PRO A 149 31.00 16.51 2.83
CA PRO A 149 30.64 17.77 3.49
C PRO A 149 29.18 18.18 3.29
N GLU A 150 28.56 17.74 2.19
CA GLU A 150 27.16 18.02 1.91
C GLU A 150 26.16 17.16 2.74
N MET A 151 26.64 16.06 3.31
CA MET A 151 25.82 15.13 4.10
C MET A 151 26.02 15.25 5.60
N LEU A 152 27.01 16.00 6.05
CA LEU A 152 27.31 16.22 7.45
C LEU A 152 26.27 17.16 8.09
N ALA A 153 25.12 16.61 8.46
CA ALA A 153 24.28 17.31 9.43
C ALA A 153 24.97 17.28 10.80
N PRO A 154 25.19 18.43 11.47
CA PRO A 154 25.72 18.48 12.82
C PRO A 154 24.89 17.62 13.76
N TRP A 155 25.53 17.05 14.80
CA TRP A 155 24.83 16.18 15.74
C TRP A 155 23.62 16.86 16.41
N TYR A 156 23.71 18.16 16.72
CA TYR A 156 22.64 18.94 17.33
C TYR A 156 21.41 19.09 16.40
N GLU A 157 21.62 19.23 15.08
CA GLU A 157 20.51 19.27 14.11
C GLU A 157 19.71 17.97 14.08
N ARG A 158 20.39 16.84 14.18
CA ARG A 158 19.77 15.51 14.21
C ARG A 158 18.97 15.30 15.48
N LEU A 159 19.50 15.76 16.64
CA LEU A 159 18.78 15.68 17.90
C LEU A 159 17.59 16.65 17.97
N ILE A 160 17.74 17.87 17.44
CA ILE A 160 16.61 18.81 17.35
C ILE A 160 15.52 18.25 16.43
N SER A 161 15.88 17.75 15.25
CA SER A 161 14.93 17.14 14.30
C SER A 161 14.23 15.93 14.93
N LEU A 162 14.96 15.08 15.65
CA LEU A 162 14.40 13.95 16.39
C LEU A 162 13.36 14.42 17.41
N GLY A 163 13.67 15.45 18.21
CA GLY A 163 12.78 15.99 19.21
C GLY A 163 11.50 16.58 18.59
N VAL A 164 11.64 17.37 17.54
CA VAL A 164 10.50 17.98 16.83
C VAL A 164 9.60 16.91 16.22
N VAL A 165 10.19 15.94 15.50
CA VAL A 165 9.45 14.84 14.89
C VAL A 165 8.79 13.96 15.95
N ALA A 166 9.48 13.67 17.06
CA ALA A 166 8.90 12.90 18.16
C ALA A 166 7.63 13.55 18.72
N VAL A 167 7.70 14.85 19.06
CA VAL A 167 6.55 15.58 19.60
C VAL A 167 5.41 15.64 18.59
N MET A 168 5.71 15.99 17.33
CA MET A 168 4.70 16.12 16.29
C MET A 168 3.97 14.80 16.02
N PHE A 169 4.71 13.71 15.82
CA PHE A 169 4.11 12.40 15.54
C PHE A 169 3.45 11.79 16.78
N PHE A 170 3.99 12.02 17.98
CA PHE A 170 3.34 11.60 19.21
C PHE A 170 1.94 12.20 19.36
N ILE A 171 1.80 13.50 19.08
CA ILE A 171 0.50 14.16 19.08
C ILE A 171 -0.42 13.55 18.01
N LEU A 172 0.07 13.29 16.80
CA LEU A 172 -0.72 12.66 15.72
C LEU A 172 -1.19 11.25 16.08
N VAL A 173 -0.36 10.47 16.77
CA VAL A 173 -0.73 9.13 17.26
C VAL A 173 -1.78 9.21 18.37
N LEU A 174 -1.66 10.17 19.31
CA LEU A 174 -2.65 10.38 20.37
C LEU A 174 -4.03 10.78 19.83
N VAL A 175 -4.06 11.57 18.76
CA VAL A 175 -5.33 11.96 18.08
C VAL A 175 -5.88 10.82 17.22
N GLY A 176 -5.14 9.71 17.07
CA GLY A 176 -5.56 8.56 16.26
C GLY A 176 -5.41 8.78 14.75
N GLY A 177 -4.64 9.81 14.34
CA GLY A 177 -4.43 10.15 12.93
C GLY A 177 -3.38 9.31 12.21
N MET A 178 -2.45 8.67 12.95
CA MET A 178 -1.35 7.87 12.38
C MET A 178 -1.03 6.64 13.22
N GLY A 179 -0.39 5.64 12.58
CA GLY A 179 0.07 4.43 13.24
C GLY A 179 1.38 4.62 14.02
N GLY A 180 1.59 3.82 15.07
CA GLY A 180 2.85 3.82 15.82
C GLY A 180 4.07 3.44 14.98
N GLY A 181 3.87 2.66 13.90
CA GLY A 181 4.93 2.30 12.95
C GLY A 181 5.49 3.51 12.17
N ASP A 182 4.61 4.43 11.77
CA ASP A 182 5.00 5.68 11.09
C ASP A 182 5.86 6.56 12.00
N LEU A 183 5.49 6.66 13.29
CA LEU A 183 6.29 7.37 14.31
C LEU A 183 7.70 6.78 14.40
N GLN A 184 7.82 5.46 14.55
CA GLN A 184 9.13 4.80 14.69
C GLN A 184 10.00 4.98 13.46
N LEU A 185 9.42 4.86 12.26
CA LEU A 185 10.10 5.10 11.00
C LEU A 185 10.67 6.52 10.93
N MET A 186 9.85 7.51 11.27
CA MET A 186 10.24 8.91 11.18
C MET A 186 11.25 9.32 12.24
N LEU A 187 11.23 8.71 13.42
CA LEU A 187 12.29 8.88 14.42
C LEU A 187 13.64 8.38 13.91
N GLY A 188 13.67 7.19 13.29
CA GLY A 188 14.87 6.67 12.66
C GLY A 188 15.37 7.56 11.51
N ALA A 189 14.46 8.01 10.65
CA ALA A 189 14.75 8.89 9.53
C ALA A 189 15.29 10.26 9.99
N SER A 190 14.78 10.83 11.10
CA SER A 190 15.27 12.11 11.63
C SER A 190 16.70 12.04 12.13
N LEU A 191 17.12 10.91 12.73
CA LEU A 191 18.51 10.68 13.11
C LEU A 191 19.44 10.59 11.91
N LEU A 192 18.98 10.02 10.80
CA LEU A 192 19.77 9.88 9.57
C LEU A 192 19.85 11.20 8.78
N LEU A 193 18.72 11.89 8.64
CA LEU A 193 18.56 13.03 7.73
C LEU A 193 18.82 14.40 8.38
N GLY A 194 18.68 14.52 9.72
CA GLY A 194 18.68 15.82 10.39
C GLY A 194 17.52 16.69 9.86
N TYR A 195 17.77 17.97 9.59
CA TYR A 195 16.72 18.89 9.09
C TYR A 195 16.14 18.51 7.73
N ARG A 196 16.80 17.64 6.95
CA ARG A 196 16.25 17.12 5.68
C ARG A 196 15.00 16.24 5.89
N VAL A 197 14.70 15.82 7.11
CA VAL A 197 13.47 15.10 7.44
C VAL A 197 12.22 15.96 7.17
N PHE A 198 12.30 17.29 7.26
CA PHE A 198 11.15 18.16 7.00
C PHE A 198 10.72 18.19 5.53
N PRO A 199 11.62 18.36 4.53
CA PRO A 199 11.27 18.11 3.13
C PRO A 199 10.75 16.70 2.86
N ALA A 200 11.30 15.67 3.54
CA ALA A 200 10.79 14.29 3.43
C ALA A 200 9.33 14.18 3.87
N LEU A 201 9.02 14.74 5.05
CA LEU A 201 7.67 14.81 5.58
C LEU A 201 6.72 15.55 4.67
N PHE A 202 7.12 16.73 4.21
CA PHE A 202 6.31 17.53 3.31
C PHE A 202 5.98 16.77 2.03
N ALA A 203 6.97 16.16 1.38
CA ALA A 203 6.77 15.35 0.19
C ALA A 203 5.86 14.15 0.46
N GLY A 204 6.08 13.42 1.56
CA GLY A 204 5.24 12.29 1.97
C GLY A 204 3.79 12.69 2.23
N ILE A 205 3.55 13.80 2.93
CA ILE A 205 2.21 14.31 3.22
C ILE A 205 1.50 14.75 1.93
N VAL A 206 2.18 15.49 1.04
CA VAL A 206 1.60 15.93 -0.23
C VAL A 206 1.23 14.74 -1.11
N LEU A 207 2.13 13.78 -1.29
CA LEU A 207 1.85 12.58 -2.08
C LEU A 207 0.73 11.74 -1.46
N GLY A 208 0.74 11.56 -0.14
CA GLY A 208 -0.31 10.87 0.59
C GLY A 208 -1.67 11.57 0.46
N ALA A 209 -1.70 12.90 0.56
CA ALA A 209 -2.93 13.68 0.38
C ALA A 209 -3.49 13.55 -1.05
N ILE A 210 -2.64 13.67 -2.07
CA ILE A 210 -3.05 13.48 -3.47
C ILE A 210 -3.64 12.09 -3.68
N TYR A 211 -2.93 11.06 -3.20
CA TYR A 211 -3.43 9.69 -3.29
C TYR A 211 -4.74 9.50 -2.53
N GLY A 212 -4.86 10.05 -1.32
CA GLY A 212 -6.08 9.98 -0.50
C GLY A 212 -7.28 10.62 -1.19
N ILE A 213 -7.08 11.77 -1.83
CA ILE A 213 -8.12 12.45 -2.63
C ILE A 213 -8.54 11.56 -3.81
N VAL A 214 -7.58 11.08 -4.61
CA VAL A 214 -7.87 10.21 -5.76
C VAL A 214 -8.57 8.92 -5.31
N LYS A 215 -8.09 8.31 -4.23
CA LYS A 215 -8.70 7.12 -3.64
C LYS A 215 -10.15 7.37 -3.20
N LYS A 216 -10.41 8.49 -2.51
CA LYS A 216 -11.77 8.88 -2.07
C LYS A 216 -12.75 8.98 -3.24
N PHE A 217 -12.32 9.55 -4.37
CA PHE A 217 -13.16 9.62 -5.57
C PHE A 217 -13.41 8.24 -6.19
N ARG A 218 -12.38 7.39 -6.25
CA ARG A 218 -12.50 6.01 -6.75
C ARG A 218 -13.41 5.17 -5.86
N ASP A 219 -13.23 5.27 -4.55
CA ASP A 219 -14.02 4.49 -3.58
C ASP A 219 -15.48 4.90 -3.62
N LYS A 220 -15.78 6.21 -3.75
CA LYS A 220 -17.15 6.70 -3.92
C LYS A 220 -17.80 6.14 -5.20
N LYS A 221 -17.05 6.08 -6.30
CA LYS A 221 -17.56 5.50 -7.55
C LYS A 221 -17.81 4.00 -7.42
N ALA A 222 -16.87 3.25 -6.81
CA ALA A 222 -17.03 1.82 -6.57
C ALA A 222 -18.20 1.52 -5.62
N GLU A 223 -18.41 2.35 -4.59
CA GLU A 223 -19.55 2.26 -3.68
C GLU A 223 -20.88 2.46 -4.42
N GLN A 224 -20.95 3.44 -5.33
CA GLN A 224 -22.12 3.66 -6.18
C GLN A 224 -22.40 2.48 -7.14
N GLU A 225 -21.35 1.94 -7.78
CA GLU A 225 -21.46 0.77 -8.67
C GLU A 225 -21.99 -0.47 -7.91
N VAL A 226 -21.46 -0.74 -6.70
CA VAL A 226 -21.92 -1.86 -5.86
C VAL A 226 -23.36 -1.66 -5.41
N THR A 227 -23.71 -0.44 -5.00
CA THR A 227 -25.11 -0.11 -4.59
C THR A 227 -26.09 -0.32 -5.74
N GLU A 228 -25.72 0.10 -6.95
CA GLU A 228 -26.57 -0.07 -8.12
C GLU A 228 -26.70 -1.56 -8.52
N GLN A 229 -25.61 -2.34 -8.42
CA GLN A 229 -25.68 -3.80 -8.65
C GLN A 229 -26.61 -4.49 -7.64
N ILE A 230 -26.52 -4.13 -6.36
CA ILE A 230 -27.42 -4.65 -5.33
C ILE A 230 -28.88 -4.30 -5.68
N ARG A 231 -29.13 -3.04 -6.04
CA ARG A 231 -30.46 -2.56 -6.43
C ARG A 231 -31.03 -3.37 -7.60
N GLN A 232 -30.22 -3.60 -8.65
CA GLN A 232 -30.65 -4.40 -9.81
C GLN A 232 -30.99 -5.84 -9.43
N ILE A 233 -30.11 -6.53 -8.69
CA ILE A 233 -30.33 -7.93 -8.27
C ILE A 233 -31.66 -8.06 -7.52
N VAL A 234 -31.97 -7.08 -6.70
CA VAL A 234 -33.17 -7.10 -5.90
C VAL A 234 -34.42 -6.76 -6.73
N THR A 235 -34.29 -5.78 -7.60
CA THR A 235 -35.40 -5.45 -8.51
C THR A 235 -35.72 -6.65 -9.39
N ASP A 236 -34.70 -7.32 -9.94
CA ASP A 236 -34.89 -8.53 -10.76
C ASP A 236 -35.51 -9.67 -9.98
N TRP A 237 -35.09 -9.89 -8.73
CA TRP A 237 -35.70 -10.88 -7.85
C TRP A 237 -37.17 -10.55 -7.55
N TYR A 238 -37.45 -9.29 -7.24
CA TYR A 238 -38.83 -8.83 -6.97
C TYR A 238 -39.74 -9.01 -8.18
N GLN A 239 -39.27 -8.67 -9.39
CA GLN A 239 -40.01 -8.89 -10.62
C GLN A 239 -40.26 -10.38 -10.89
N GLN A 240 -39.28 -11.25 -10.66
CA GLN A 240 -39.45 -12.70 -10.77
C GLN A 240 -40.48 -13.26 -9.79
N GLN A 241 -40.62 -12.69 -8.60
CA GLN A 241 -41.66 -13.08 -7.64
C GLN A 241 -43.04 -12.59 -8.06
N LEU A 242 -43.15 -11.42 -8.69
CA LEU A 242 -44.40 -10.91 -9.25
C LEU A 242 -44.89 -11.74 -10.44
N ASP A 243 -43.97 -12.20 -11.29
CA ASP A 243 -44.29 -13.02 -12.48
C ASP A 243 -44.56 -14.51 -12.14
N SER A 244 -44.07 -15.00 -10.99
CA SER A 244 -44.47 -16.30 -10.47
C SER A 244 -45.78 -16.11 -9.73
N ASP A 245 -46.86 -16.68 -10.23
CA ASP A 245 -48.24 -16.67 -9.71
C ASP A 245 -48.38 -17.17 -8.23
N VAL A 246 -47.35 -17.08 -7.44
CA VAL A 246 -47.29 -17.35 -6.02
C VAL A 246 -47.79 -16.10 -5.30
N GLY A 247 -49.11 -16.08 -5.01
CA GLY A 247 -49.88 -14.96 -4.49
C GLY A 247 -49.51 -14.39 -3.13
N TYR A 248 -48.24 -14.14 -2.88
CA TYR A 248 -47.68 -13.63 -1.62
C TYR A 248 -47.21 -12.17 -1.65
N VAL A 249 -47.26 -11.49 -2.80
CA VAL A 249 -47.01 -10.06 -2.84
C VAL A 249 -48.33 -9.31 -2.69
N LYS A 250 -48.75 -9.08 -1.45
CA LYS A 250 -49.87 -8.17 -1.20
C LYS A 250 -49.43 -6.74 -1.47
N GLU A 251 -50.32 -5.96 -2.09
CA GLU A 251 -50.28 -4.51 -2.22
C GLU A 251 -49.81 -3.86 -0.89
N GLY A 252 -48.62 -3.36 -0.84
CA GLY A 252 -48.06 -2.73 0.35
C GLY A 252 -46.52 -2.70 0.40
N CYS A 253 -45.83 -3.46 -0.45
CA CYS A 253 -44.35 -3.36 -0.57
C CYS A 253 -43.99 -2.22 -1.54
N SER A 254 -44.41 -1.00 -1.19
CA SER A 254 -44.30 0.15 -2.11
C SER A 254 -42.99 0.91 -2.01
N ASP A 255 -42.16 0.71 -0.98
CA ASP A 255 -41.02 1.56 -0.80
C ASP A 255 -39.72 0.77 -0.53
N VAL A 256 -38.94 0.60 -1.58
CA VAL A 256 -37.49 0.41 -1.43
C VAL A 256 -36.94 1.73 -0.90
N ILE A 257 -36.93 1.91 0.40
CA ILE A 257 -36.31 3.08 1.01
C ILE A 257 -34.78 2.90 0.85
N VAL A 258 -34.28 3.46 -0.24
CA VAL A 258 -32.85 3.70 -0.36
C VAL A 258 -32.53 4.84 0.58
N GLY A 259 -32.19 4.55 1.82
CA GLY A 259 -31.70 5.53 2.77
C GLY A 259 -30.50 6.23 2.18
N SER A 260 -30.49 7.55 2.26
CA SER A 260 -29.39 8.39 1.80
C SER A 260 -28.08 7.93 2.43
N ILE A 261 -27.03 7.77 1.60
CA ILE A 261 -25.67 7.46 2.03
C ILE A 261 -25.12 8.66 2.80
N SER A 262 -25.46 8.78 4.06
CA SER A 262 -24.82 9.72 4.97
C SER A 262 -23.92 8.92 5.92
N GLY A 263 -22.60 9.07 5.78
CA GLY A 263 -21.64 8.45 6.67
C GLY A 263 -21.16 7.04 6.30
N GLY A 264 -21.36 6.57 5.06
CA GLY A 264 -20.78 5.32 4.55
C GLY A 264 -21.51 4.05 4.97
N THR A 265 -22.78 4.13 5.27
CA THR A 265 -23.68 3.00 5.52
C THR A 265 -24.87 3.11 4.58
N THR A 266 -25.05 2.13 3.70
CA THR A 266 -26.25 2.00 2.87
C THR A 266 -27.19 1.06 3.60
N ASP A 267 -28.25 1.59 4.21
CA ASP A 267 -29.33 0.81 4.76
C ASP A 267 -30.34 0.57 3.65
N ILE A 268 -30.45 -0.66 3.17
CA ILE A 268 -31.52 -1.11 2.30
C ILE A 268 -32.41 -1.96 3.19
N GLU A 269 -33.56 -1.44 3.54
CA GLU A 269 -34.56 -2.15 4.34
C GLU A 269 -35.65 -2.64 3.41
N TRP A 270 -35.95 -3.95 3.47
CA TRP A 270 -37.12 -4.55 2.82
C TRP A 270 -37.99 -5.24 3.86
N GLU A 271 -39.24 -5.01 3.74
CA GLU A 271 -40.25 -5.64 4.56
C GLU A 271 -40.99 -6.69 3.73
N PHE A 272 -40.87 -7.97 4.10
CA PHE A 272 -41.60 -9.07 3.49
C PHE A 272 -42.70 -9.53 4.44
N LEU A 273 -43.87 -9.85 3.87
CA LEU A 273 -45.02 -10.27 4.66
C LEU A 273 -45.02 -11.78 4.98
N ASP A 274 -44.10 -12.57 4.42
CA ASP A 274 -44.06 -14.03 4.63
C ASP A 274 -42.65 -14.58 4.74
N GLU A 275 -42.44 -15.57 5.64
CA GLU A 275 -41.17 -16.23 5.95
C GLU A 275 -40.60 -17.00 4.77
N ASP A 276 -41.40 -17.47 3.83
CA ASP A 276 -40.96 -18.27 2.69
C ASP A 276 -40.53 -17.42 1.48
N ALA A 277 -40.86 -16.15 1.42
CA ALA A 277 -40.56 -15.27 0.30
C ALA A 277 -39.05 -15.05 0.07
N TRP A 278 -38.22 -15.10 1.11
CA TRP A 278 -36.79 -14.93 1.01
C TRP A 278 -36.02 -16.19 0.59
N LYS A 279 -36.62 -17.38 0.71
CA LYS A 279 -35.99 -18.66 0.32
C LYS A 279 -35.71 -18.75 -1.19
N GLY A 280 -36.37 -17.94 -1.99
CA GLY A 280 -36.25 -17.86 -3.44
C GLY A 280 -35.16 -16.94 -3.96
N LEU A 281 -34.33 -16.26 -3.11
CA LEU A 281 -33.25 -15.39 -3.55
C LEU A 281 -32.23 -16.14 -4.43
N PRO A 282 -31.87 -15.59 -5.61
CA PRO A 282 -31.03 -16.29 -6.57
C PRO A 282 -29.62 -16.54 -6.03
N ASP A 283 -29.13 -17.76 -6.23
CA ASP A 283 -27.85 -18.27 -5.71
C ASP A 283 -26.62 -17.81 -6.53
N LYS A 284 -26.78 -16.83 -7.40
CA LYS A 284 -25.85 -16.56 -8.51
C LYS A 284 -24.63 -15.69 -8.20
N SER A 285 -24.49 -15.12 -6.99
CA SER A 285 -23.30 -14.31 -6.66
C SER A 285 -22.93 -14.38 -5.18
N ALA A 286 -21.66 -14.09 -4.86
CA ALA A 286 -21.20 -13.94 -3.47
C ALA A 286 -21.98 -12.85 -2.71
N LEU A 287 -22.56 -11.88 -3.43
CA LEU A 287 -23.38 -10.82 -2.90
C LEU A 287 -24.75 -11.34 -2.43
N SER A 288 -25.40 -12.24 -3.18
CA SER A 288 -26.66 -12.86 -2.80
C SER A 288 -26.52 -13.77 -1.58
N ARG A 289 -25.36 -14.44 -1.42
CA ARG A 289 -25.05 -15.23 -0.23
C ARG A 289 -24.91 -14.35 1.01
N ALA A 290 -24.16 -13.25 0.88
CA ALA A 290 -23.96 -12.29 1.96
C ALA A 290 -25.26 -11.59 2.37
N VAL A 291 -26.18 -11.33 1.43
CA VAL A 291 -27.52 -10.81 1.71
C VAL A 291 -28.36 -11.83 2.48
N ARG A 292 -28.29 -13.13 2.13
CA ARG A 292 -29.00 -14.20 2.86
C ARG A 292 -28.53 -14.34 4.31
N GLU A 293 -27.25 -14.19 4.58
CA GLU A 293 -26.69 -14.37 5.93
C GLU A 293 -27.08 -13.23 6.90
N GLN A 294 -27.63 -12.13 6.38
CA GLN A 294 -27.99 -10.96 7.17
C GLN A 294 -29.49 -10.75 7.36
N ILE A 295 -30.30 -11.76 7.04
CA ILE A 295 -31.76 -11.69 7.26
C ILE A 295 -32.02 -11.88 8.75
N THR A 296 -32.54 -10.83 9.40
CA THR A 296 -32.99 -10.90 10.80
C THR A 296 -34.52 -10.96 10.82
N THR A 297 -35.06 -11.97 11.51
CA THR A 297 -36.51 -12.14 11.75
C THR A 297 -36.93 -11.18 12.85
N GLU A 298 -37.75 -10.20 12.54
CA GLU A 298 -38.46 -9.40 13.55
C GLU A 298 -39.92 -9.89 13.67
N ARG A 299 -40.52 -9.73 14.85
CA ARG A 299 -41.84 -10.30 15.23
C ARG A 299 -42.93 -10.07 14.19
N GLU A 300 -43.83 -11.07 14.05
CA GLU A 300 -45.09 -11.02 13.28
C GLU A 300 -44.97 -11.10 11.76
N GLY A 301 -44.06 -11.95 11.21
CA GLY A 301 -44.05 -12.24 9.77
C GLY A 301 -43.46 -11.15 8.88
N THR A 302 -42.82 -10.13 9.45
CA THR A 302 -42.07 -9.11 8.73
C THR A 302 -40.58 -9.45 8.76
N PHE A 303 -39.93 -9.48 7.59
CA PHE A 303 -38.49 -9.70 7.42
C PHE A 303 -37.82 -8.42 7.01
N ARG A 304 -36.82 -8.02 7.77
CA ARG A 304 -36.02 -6.85 7.45
C ARG A 304 -34.63 -7.29 7.03
N ILE A 305 -34.22 -7.02 5.78
CA ILE A 305 -32.88 -7.29 5.28
C ILE A 305 -32.04 -6.07 5.51
N ARG A 306 -30.99 -6.20 6.34
CA ARG A 306 -29.99 -5.15 6.54
C ARG A 306 -28.71 -5.51 5.79
N ILE A 307 -28.39 -4.78 4.72
CA ILE A 307 -27.14 -4.97 3.94
C ILE A 307 -25.97 -4.21 4.55
N LYS A 308 -26.18 -3.55 5.69
CA LYS A 308 -25.24 -2.66 6.36
C LYS A 308 -23.86 -3.27 6.61
N GLU A 309 -23.78 -4.53 7.06
CA GLU A 309 -22.51 -5.13 7.50
C GLU A 309 -21.62 -5.60 6.36
N VAL A 310 -22.16 -6.12 5.26
CA VAL A 310 -21.37 -6.60 4.10
C VAL A 310 -20.72 -5.45 3.36
N LEU A 311 -21.44 -4.35 3.20
CA LEU A 311 -20.89 -3.11 2.63
C LEU A 311 -19.85 -2.47 3.57
N ILE A 312 -20.09 -2.52 4.90
CA ILE A 312 -19.15 -1.99 5.90
C ILE A 312 -17.82 -2.72 5.85
N GLU A 313 -17.77 -4.04 5.70
CA GLU A 313 -16.51 -4.77 5.68
C GLU A 313 -15.69 -4.44 4.44
N LYS A 314 -16.27 -4.45 3.25
CA LYS A 314 -15.60 -4.02 2.00
C LYS A 314 -15.20 -2.55 2.02
N VAL A 315 -16.07 -1.65 2.47
CA VAL A 315 -15.83 -0.22 2.53
C VAL A 315 -14.84 0.13 3.66
N LYS A 316 -14.91 -0.54 4.81
CA LYS A 316 -13.96 -0.36 5.92
C LYS A 316 -12.56 -0.78 5.54
N TYR A 317 -12.39 -1.87 4.77
CA TYR A 317 -11.11 -2.29 4.22
C TYR A 317 -10.59 -1.29 3.18
N SER A 318 -11.47 -0.75 2.34
CA SER A 318 -11.14 0.29 1.36
C SER A 318 -10.77 1.64 2.01
N ARG A 319 -11.33 1.98 3.16
CA ARG A 319 -11.06 3.27 3.85
C ARG A 319 -9.71 3.33 4.56
N ARG A 320 -9.05 2.20 4.80
CA ARG A 320 -7.69 2.24 5.35
C ARG A 320 -6.75 2.85 4.33
N MET A 321 -5.98 3.83 4.78
CA MET A 321 -4.98 4.51 3.97
C MET A 321 -3.60 3.98 4.36
N VAL A 322 -2.86 3.53 3.35
CA VAL A 322 -1.46 3.15 3.47
C VAL A 322 -0.64 4.43 3.44
N PHE A 323 0.10 4.74 4.49
CA PHE A 323 0.90 5.98 4.55
C PHE A 323 2.41 5.72 4.43
N GLY A 324 2.88 4.55 4.84
CA GLY A 324 4.29 4.15 4.81
C GLY A 324 5.00 4.35 3.46
N PRO A 325 4.41 3.95 2.31
CA PRO A 325 5.03 4.16 1.00
C PRO A 325 5.28 5.63 0.66
N PHE A 326 4.39 6.53 1.07
CA PHE A 326 4.55 7.97 0.83
C PHE A 326 5.66 8.56 1.69
N LEU A 327 5.76 8.14 2.95
CA LEU A 327 6.88 8.49 3.82
C LEU A 327 8.19 7.92 3.26
N ALA A 328 8.19 6.69 2.79
CA ALA A 328 9.36 6.06 2.19
C ALA A 328 9.88 6.84 0.97
N ILE A 329 9.00 7.25 0.07
CA ILE A 329 9.34 8.09 -1.08
C ILE A 329 9.92 9.44 -0.60
N GLY A 330 9.29 10.07 0.38
CA GLY A 330 9.77 11.31 0.98
C GLY A 330 11.16 11.17 1.60
N ILE A 331 11.42 10.11 2.36
CA ILE A 331 12.72 9.80 2.96
C ILE A 331 13.78 9.57 1.86
N ALA A 332 13.46 8.78 0.84
CA ALA A 332 14.37 8.51 -0.27
C ALA A 332 14.72 9.80 -1.04
N TYR A 333 13.71 10.64 -1.33
CA TYR A 333 13.88 11.93 -1.97
C TYR A 333 14.77 12.87 -1.15
N ALA A 334 14.50 12.99 0.16
CA ALA A 334 15.26 13.86 1.03
C ALA A 334 16.69 13.34 1.28
N PHE A 335 16.91 12.03 1.23
CA PHE A 335 18.26 11.47 1.27
C PHE A 335 19.06 11.87 0.04
N LEU A 336 18.48 11.81 -1.16
CA LEU A 336 19.17 12.14 -2.41
C LEU A 336 19.31 13.66 -2.64
N PHE A 337 18.26 14.43 -2.36
CA PHE A 337 18.15 15.82 -2.79
C PHE A 337 17.83 16.83 -1.67
N GLY A 338 17.76 16.37 -0.41
CA GLY A 338 17.33 17.22 0.71
C GLY A 338 18.21 18.43 0.95
N SER A 339 19.53 18.36 0.72
CA SER A 339 20.44 19.51 0.81
C SER A 339 20.14 20.57 -0.24
N GLN A 340 19.90 20.16 -1.49
CA GLN A 340 19.58 21.09 -2.57
C GLN A 340 18.27 21.83 -2.27
N VAL A 341 17.28 21.12 -1.75
CA VAL A 341 15.98 21.72 -1.37
C VAL A 341 16.14 22.72 -0.24
N ILE A 342 16.89 22.40 0.80
CA ILE A 342 17.13 23.31 1.92
C ILE A 342 17.93 24.54 1.45
N ASN A 343 18.98 24.34 0.69
CA ASN A 343 19.80 25.44 0.16
C ASN A 343 18.96 26.36 -0.75
N TRP A 344 18.12 25.79 -1.60
CA TRP A 344 17.19 26.55 -2.42
C TRP A 344 16.20 27.37 -1.56
N TYR A 345 15.62 26.76 -0.53
CA TYR A 345 14.69 27.43 0.38
C TYR A 345 15.38 28.57 1.14
N VAL A 346 16.58 28.33 1.67
CA VAL A 346 17.36 29.35 2.39
C VAL A 346 17.73 30.52 1.46
N SER A 347 18.15 30.25 0.23
CA SER A 347 18.45 31.31 -0.76
C SER A 347 17.22 32.14 -1.16
N LEU A 348 16.03 31.54 -1.10
CA LEU A 348 14.78 32.25 -1.37
C LEU A 348 14.39 33.19 -0.22
N MET A 349 14.59 32.73 1.04
CA MET A 349 14.19 33.47 2.23
C MET A 349 15.21 34.53 2.64
N PHE A 350 16.47 34.32 2.31
CA PHE A 350 17.60 35.19 2.63
C PHE A 350 18.42 35.46 1.36
N PRO A 351 17.86 36.22 0.38
CA PRO A 351 18.62 36.61 -0.79
C PRO A 351 19.77 37.52 -0.34
N GLY A 352 21.02 37.00 -0.39
CA GLY A 352 22.24 37.72 -0.03
C GLY A 352 22.56 38.83 -1.02
#